data_fefc0ecbcabc42207f30b8c0709aeb9a
#
_entry.id   fefc0ecbcabc42207f30b8c0709aeb9a
#
_cell.length_a   1.000
_cell.length_b   1.000
_cell.length_c   1.000
_cell.angle_alpha   90.00
_cell.angle_beta   90.00
_cell.angle_gamma   90.00
#
_symmetry.space_group_name_H-M   'P 1'
#
loop_
_entity.id
_entity.type
_entity.pdbx_description
1 polymer ?
#
loop_
_entity_poly.entity_id
_entity_poly.type
_entity_poly.pdbx_seq_one_letter_code
_entity_poly.pdbx_strand_id
1 'polypeptide(L)'
;MELRQLRLFVAVSEAGSLLKASAQVHLAQPALGQQIAALEAELAAPLFVRSSRGMALTPAGSVFLEHAKVVLADAERARLAVREALDAPQGEVAIGLPTTVALVATLPLLRACRERLPQVRLKLVEGYSGFVREWLLSGRLDLALLYGDAPEPGLAKQPLLDDRLVLVTSAVQGRVPRRIGLASLARWPLVLPGREHGLRRLIDEACAPAGVQLDVVAEIESLGSVKRAVEEGIGSTILAAGAVAEEVAAGRLRTIAIDSPAMRRRVVRVLGTARPQTVACAAVDALVVDVLRDMARSSAWPATWIGP
;
A
#
# COMPACT_ATOMS: atom_id res chain seq x y z
N MET A 1 4.96 9.43 -31.29
CA MET A 1 4.25 9.55 -29.99
C MET A 1 4.95 10.58 -29.12
N GLU A 2 4.25 11.64 -28.72
CA GLU A 2 4.78 12.76 -27.94
C GLU A 2 4.15 12.82 -26.56
N LEU A 3 4.86 13.36 -25.55
CA LEU A 3 4.34 13.54 -24.19
C LEU A 3 3.05 14.38 -24.16
N ARG A 4 2.91 15.31 -25.10
CA ARG A 4 1.69 16.11 -25.25
C ARG A 4 0.50 15.24 -25.62
N GLN A 5 0.66 14.31 -26.56
CA GLN A 5 -0.40 13.37 -26.97
C GLN A 5 -0.82 12.46 -25.82
N LEU A 6 0.14 11.98 -25.01
CA LEU A 6 -0.16 11.19 -23.80
C LEU A 6 -1.00 11.99 -22.81
N ARG A 7 -0.67 13.27 -22.55
CA ARG A 7 -1.46 14.14 -21.67
C ARG A 7 -2.87 14.34 -22.19
N LEU A 8 -3.03 14.56 -23.48
CA LEU A 8 -4.34 14.74 -24.09
C LEU A 8 -5.17 13.46 -24.03
N PHE A 9 -4.57 12.31 -24.26
CA PHE A 9 -5.22 11.01 -24.14
C PHE A 9 -5.70 10.75 -22.71
N VAL A 10 -4.85 10.98 -21.69
CA VAL A 10 -5.23 10.83 -20.28
C VAL A 10 -6.38 11.78 -19.91
N ALA A 11 -6.32 13.04 -20.34
CA ALA A 11 -7.38 14.02 -20.08
C ALA A 11 -8.73 13.60 -20.71
N VAL A 12 -8.74 13.05 -21.93
CA VAL A 12 -9.96 12.53 -22.57
C VAL A 12 -10.50 11.32 -21.81
N SER A 13 -9.63 10.44 -21.38
CA SER A 13 -10.01 9.23 -20.62
C SER A 13 -10.65 9.58 -19.28
N GLU A 14 -10.13 10.57 -18.57
CA GLU A 14 -10.62 11.00 -17.26
C GLU A 14 -11.93 11.83 -17.38
N ALA A 15 -12.03 12.65 -18.39
CA ALA A 15 -13.24 13.45 -18.64
C ALA A 15 -14.40 12.63 -19.24
N GLY A 16 -14.12 11.48 -19.86
CA GLY A 16 -15.10 10.65 -20.56
C GLY A 16 -15.78 11.35 -21.74
N SER A 17 -15.27 12.50 -22.19
CA SER A 17 -15.85 13.34 -23.26
C SER A 17 -14.80 14.25 -23.87
N LEU A 18 -14.73 14.29 -25.22
CA LEU A 18 -13.86 15.22 -25.94
C LEU A 18 -14.21 16.70 -25.64
N LEU A 19 -15.48 17.03 -25.48
CA LEU A 19 -15.92 18.39 -25.17
C LEU A 19 -15.45 18.82 -23.78
N LYS A 20 -15.61 17.96 -22.76
CA LYS A 20 -15.16 18.27 -21.40
C LYS A 20 -13.63 18.35 -21.33
N ALA A 21 -12.93 17.38 -21.95
CA ALA A 21 -11.48 17.38 -22.00
C ALA A 21 -10.93 18.62 -22.71
N SER A 22 -11.55 19.05 -23.84
CA SER A 22 -11.11 20.23 -24.60
C SER A 22 -11.13 21.50 -23.76
N ALA A 23 -12.14 21.68 -22.91
CA ALA A 23 -12.22 22.77 -21.96
C ALA A 23 -11.11 22.73 -20.91
N GLN A 24 -10.78 21.53 -20.40
CA GLN A 24 -9.75 21.34 -19.38
C GLN A 24 -8.32 21.58 -19.91
N VAL A 25 -8.06 21.16 -21.17
CA VAL A 25 -6.73 21.30 -21.78
C VAL A 25 -6.57 22.57 -22.62
N HIS A 26 -7.59 23.44 -22.62
CA HIS A 26 -7.63 24.70 -23.42
C HIS A 26 -7.30 24.47 -24.90
N LEU A 27 -7.86 23.42 -25.50
CA LEU A 27 -7.67 23.08 -26.89
C LEU A 27 -9.03 22.95 -27.60
N ALA A 28 -9.16 23.44 -28.82
CA ALA A 28 -10.40 23.27 -29.59
C ALA A 28 -10.72 21.76 -29.80
N GLN A 29 -12.00 21.39 -29.62
CA GLN A 29 -12.42 19.98 -29.71
C GLN A 29 -11.98 19.28 -31.03
N PRO A 30 -12.05 19.92 -32.22
CA PRO A 30 -11.55 19.28 -33.45
C PRO A 30 -10.05 19.00 -33.41
N ALA A 31 -9.25 19.92 -32.87
CA ALA A 31 -7.80 19.75 -32.72
C ALA A 31 -7.46 18.62 -31.71
N LEU A 32 -8.19 18.56 -30.62
CA LEU A 32 -8.04 17.44 -29.65
C LEU A 32 -8.39 16.10 -30.32
N GLY A 33 -9.49 16.04 -31.07
CA GLY A 33 -9.88 14.85 -31.82
C GLY A 33 -8.83 14.38 -32.81
N GLN A 34 -8.21 15.33 -33.57
CA GLN A 34 -7.11 15.02 -34.46
C GLN A 34 -5.88 14.44 -33.76
N GLN A 35 -5.51 14.98 -32.58
CA GLN A 35 -4.39 14.46 -31.80
C GLN A 35 -4.63 13.03 -31.32
N ILE A 36 -5.87 12.72 -30.88
CA ILE A 36 -6.24 11.36 -30.49
C ILE A 36 -6.21 10.43 -31.70
N ALA A 37 -6.79 10.83 -32.84
CA ALA A 37 -6.79 10.03 -34.06
C ALA A 37 -5.36 9.77 -34.60
N ALA A 38 -4.48 10.76 -34.51
CA ALA A 38 -3.07 10.59 -34.88
C ALA A 38 -2.35 9.58 -33.96
N LEU A 39 -2.65 9.59 -32.66
CA LEU A 39 -2.11 8.64 -31.69
C LEU A 39 -2.64 7.21 -31.97
N GLU A 40 -3.93 7.06 -32.24
CA GLU A 40 -4.55 5.77 -32.59
C GLU A 40 -3.98 5.20 -33.89
N ALA A 41 -3.74 6.07 -34.87
CA ALA A 41 -3.13 5.69 -36.14
C ALA A 41 -1.67 5.21 -35.96
N GLU A 42 -0.89 5.91 -35.17
CA GLU A 42 0.49 5.52 -34.84
C GLU A 42 0.56 4.18 -34.12
N LEU A 43 -0.37 3.93 -33.18
CA LEU A 43 -0.46 2.69 -32.43
C LEU A 43 -1.15 1.55 -33.20
N ALA A 44 -1.70 1.85 -34.39
CA ALA A 44 -2.51 0.93 -35.19
C ALA A 44 -3.65 0.27 -34.40
N ALA A 45 -4.20 0.97 -33.39
CA ALA A 45 -5.26 0.46 -32.52
C ALA A 45 -6.20 1.60 -32.06
N PRO A 46 -7.52 1.38 -32.08
CA PRO A 46 -8.47 2.32 -31.50
C PRO A 46 -8.33 2.28 -29.96
N LEU A 47 -8.17 3.46 -29.35
CA LEU A 47 -8.05 3.59 -27.89
C LEU A 47 -9.39 3.96 -27.25
N PHE A 48 -10.31 4.55 -28.03
CA PHE A 48 -11.63 4.95 -27.57
C PHE A 48 -12.75 4.36 -28.42
N VAL A 49 -13.88 4.10 -27.77
CA VAL A 49 -15.18 3.84 -28.40
C VAL A 49 -16.08 5.05 -28.14
N ARG A 50 -16.66 5.60 -29.25
CA ARG A 50 -17.65 6.67 -29.14
C ARG A 50 -19.04 6.06 -28.93
N SER A 51 -19.77 6.57 -27.96
CA SER A 51 -21.15 6.19 -27.68
C SER A 51 -22.02 7.41 -27.42
N SER A 52 -23.34 7.22 -27.36
CA SER A 52 -24.28 8.29 -26.95
C SER A 52 -24.02 8.80 -25.52
N ARG A 53 -23.26 8.05 -24.71
CA ARG A 53 -22.88 8.41 -23.34
C ARG A 53 -21.49 9.10 -23.26
N GLY A 54 -20.78 9.25 -24.37
CA GLY A 54 -19.46 9.88 -24.43
C GLY A 54 -18.37 8.97 -24.99
N MET A 55 -17.16 9.15 -24.49
CA MET A 55 -15.96 8.39 -24.87
C MET A 55 -15.66 7.35 -23.79
N ALA A 56 -15.55 6.09 -24.17
CA ALA A 56 -15.13 5.00 -23.29
C ALA A 56 -13.81 4.39 -23.83
N LEU A 57 -12.96 3.89 -22.95
CA LEU A 57 -11.75 3.20 -23.35
C LEU A 57 -12.06 1.84 -23.98
N THR A 58 -11.31 1.48 -25.02
CA THR A 58 -11.21 0.11 -25.51
C THR A 58 -10.33 -0.73 -24.56
N PRO A 59 -10.27 -2.06 -24.70
CA PRO A 59 -9.26 -2.86 -23.99
C PRO A 59 -7.82 -2.38 -24.25
N ALA A 60 -7.49 -2.02 -25.51
CA ALA A 60 -6.19 -1.42 -25.87
C ALA A 60 -6.00 -0.05 -25.20
N GLY A 61 -7.05 0.78 -25.17
CA GLY A 61 -7.04 2.08 -24.48
C GLY A 61 -6.80 1.96 -22.98
N SER A 62 -7.38 0.94 -22.34
CA SER A 62 -7.16 0.68 -20.91
C SER A 62 -5.71 0.31 -20.61
N VAL A 63 -5.13 -0.60 -21.38
CA VAL A 63 -3.70 -0.96 -21.29
C VAL A 63 -2.82 0.26 -21.54
N PHE A 64 -3.14 1.02 -22.59
CA PHE A 64 -2.36 2.21 -22.94
C PHE A 64 -2.44 3.30 -21.86
N LEU A 65 -3.58 3.48 -21.21
CA LEU A 65 -3.75 4.45 -20.12
C LEU A 65 -2.77 4.20 -18.97
N GLU A 66 -2.60 2.94 -18.59
CA GLU A 66 -1.68 2.55 -17.55
C GLU A 66 -0.24 2.95 -17.91
N HIS A 67 0.20 2.62 -19.12
CA HIS A 67 1.54 2.96 -19.62
C HIS A 67 1.73 4.47 -19.83
N ALA A 68 0.71 5.16 -20.35
CA ALA A 68 0.76 6.60 -20.58
C ALA A 68 0.96 7.37 -19.25
N LYS A 69 0.26 6.97 -18.19
CA LYS A 69 0.43 7.55 -16.85
C LYS A 69 1.85 7.34 -16.32
N VAL A 70 2.43 6.17 -16.53
CA VAL A 70 3.80 5.85 -16.13
C VAL A 70 4.82 6.74 -16.85
N VAL A 71 4.72 6.85 -18.18
CA VAL A 71 5.64 7.67 -18.99
C VAL A 71 5.55 9.15 -18.59
N LEU A 72 4.35 9.66 -18.36
CA LEU A 72 4.16 11.05 -17.93
C LEU A 72 4.75 11.30 -16.55
N ALA A 73 4.58 10.37 -15.62
CA ALA A 73 5.19 10.45 -14.29
C ALA A 73 6.72 10.40 -14.37
N ASP A 74 7.30 9.57 -15.24
CA ASP A 74 8.75 9.50 -15.43
C ASP A 74 9.33 10.78 -16.06
N ALA A 75 8.63 11.35 -17.03
CA ALA A 75 9.03 12.63 -17.61
C ALA A 75 9.02 13.77 -16.60
N GLU A 76 8.04 13.79 -15.69
CA GLU A 76 7.98 14.79 -14.62
C GLU A 76 9.07 14.56 -13.58
N ARG A 77 9.33 13.31 -13.20
CA ARG A 77 10.46 12.94 -12.34
C ARG A 77 11.81 13.41 -12.90
N ALA A 78 12.04 13.23 -14.19
CA ALA A 78 13.27 13.68 -14.83
C ALA A 78 13.45 15.21 -14.74
N ARG A 79 12.35 15.97 -14.88
CA ARG A 79 12.38 17.44 -14.71
C ARG A 79 12.67 17.84 -13.26
N LEU A 80 12.04 17.14 -12.31
CA LEU A 80 12.26 17.39 -10.88
C LEU A 80 13.70 17.07 -10.49
N ALA A 81 14.25 15.94 -10.91
CA ALA A 81 15.62 15.53 -10.62
C ALA A 81 16.66 16.59 -11.04
N VAL A 82 16.45 17.26 -12.19
CA VAL A 82 17.33 18.36 -12.62
C VAL A 82 17.20 19.57 -11.70
N ARG A 83 16.01 19.91 -11.23
CA ARG A 83 15.79 21.02 -10.30
C ARG A 83 16.34 20.72 -8.90
N GLU A 84 16.11 19.51 -8.42
CA GLU A 84 16.59 19.03 -7.11
C GLU A 84 18.11 18.96 -7.02
N ALA A 85 18.81 18.79 -8.15
CA ALA A 85 20.28 18.88 -8.17
C ALA A 85 20.83 20.25 -7.78
N LEU A 86 19.97 21.27 -7.72
CA LEU A 86 20.33 22.67 -7.41
C LEU A 86 19.73 23.17 -6.08
N ASP A 87 18.74 22.45 -5.49
CA ASP A 87 17.95 22.92 -4.33
C ASP A 87 17.68 21.81 -3.31
N ALA A 88 17.00 22.17 -2.20
CA ALA A 88 16.53 21.23 -1.18
C ALA A 88 15.51 20.21 -1.76
N PRO A 89 15.36 19.01 -1.13
CA PRO A 89 14.40 18.00 -1.56
C PRO A 89 12.98 18.58 -1.67
N GLN A 90 12.35 18.49 -2.85
CA GLN A 90 11.03 19.05 -3.13
C GLN A 90 10.23 18.17 -4.11
N GLY A 91 8.91 18.36 -4.14
CA GLY A 91 8.02 17.63 -5.04
C GLY A 91 7.15 16.59 -4.34
N GLU A 92 6.50 15.72 -5.11
CA GLU A 92 5.62 14.68 -4.58
C GLU A 92 6.36 13.34 -4.50
N VAL A 93 6.21 12.65 -3.35
CA VAL A 93 6.70 11.27 -3.16
C VAL A 93 5.53 10.39 -2.74
N ALA A 94 5.26 9.35 -3.51
CA ALA A 94 4.19 8.39 -3.29
C ALA A 94 4.70 7.14 -2.57
N ILE A 95 4.15 6.86 -1.38
CA ILE A 95 4.49 5.68 -0.57
C ILE A 95 3.30 4.73 -0.52
N GLY A 96 3.54 3.46 -0.83
CA GLY A 96 2.57 2.37 -0.65
C GLY A 96 2.69 1.71 0.71
N LEU A 97 1.57 1.52 1.39
CA LEU A 97 1.50 0.93 2.72
C LEU A 97 0.44 -0.16 2.79
N PRO A 98 0.73 -1.36 3.29
CA PRO A 98 -0.31 -2.31 3.69
C PRO A 98 -1.16 -1.74 4.82
N THR A 99 -2.44 -2.10 4.89
CA THR A 99 -3.43 -1.56 5.83
C THR A 99 -2.94 -1.46 7.27
N THR A 100 -2.35 -2.51 7.81
CA THR A 100 -1.85 -2.50 9.20
C THR A 100 -0.68 -1.52 9.38
N VAL A 101 0.21 -1.42 8.38
CA VAL A 101 1.33 -0.46 8.40
C VAL A 101 0.80 0.96 8.27
N ALA A 102 -0.16 1.19 7.37
CA ALA A 102 -0.79 2.49 7.19
C ALA A 102 -1.43 2.99 8.49
N LEU A 103 -2.17 2.12 9.19
CA LEU A 103 -2.80 2.46 10.46
C LEU A 103 -1.80 2.99 11.50
N VAL A 104 -0.61 2.36 11.58
CA VAL A 104 0.38 2.67 12.62
C VAL A 104 1.32 3.80 12.20
N ALA A 105 1.76 3.81 10.93
CA ALA A 105 2.87 4.67 10.46
C ALA A 105 2.43 5.97 9.77
N THR A 106 1.19 6.09 9.28
CA THR A 106 0.76 7.26 8.50
C THR A 106 0.97 8.58 9.24
N LEU A 107 0.47 8.72 10.45
CA LEU A 107 0.59 9.98 11.19
C LEU A 107 2.01 10.31 11.60
N PRO A 108 2.83 9.37 12.14
CA PRO A 108 4.25 9.61 12.39
C PRO A 108 5.01 10.07 11.14
N LEU A 109 4.81 9.41 10.00
CA LEU A 109 5.47 9.77 8.73
C LEU A 109 5.06 11.17 8.25
N LEU A 110 3.77 11.50 8.30
CA LEU A 110 3.28 12.83 7.91
C LEU A 110 3.86 13.94 8.80
N ARG A 111 3.92 13.74 10.13
CA ARG A 111 4.50 14.72 11.05
C ARG A 111 5.98 14.92 10.77
N ALA A 112 6.75 13.83 10.69
CA ALA A 112 8.19 13.91 10.42
C ALA A 112 8.50 14.55 9.05
N CYS A 113 7.69 14.25 8.02
CA CYS A 113 7.87 14.86 6.70
C CYS A 113 7.61 16.38 6.74
N ARG A 114 6.53 16.82 7.39
CA ARG A 114 6.24 18.26 7.53
C ARG A 114 7.34 19.03 8.27
N GLU A 115 7.97 18.40 9.25
CA GLU A 115 9.02 19.01 10.06
C GLU A 115 10.38 19.02 9.35
N ARG A 116 10.75 17.90 8.72
CA ARG A 116 12.11 17.71 8.18
C ARG A 116 12.22 17.99 6.68
N LEU A 117 11.11 17.81 5.93
CA LEU A 117 11.06 17.93 4.47
C LEU A 117 9.88 18.81 4.03
N PRO A 118 9.84 20.11 4.42
CA PRO A 118 8.65 20.97 4.27
C PRO A 118 8.24 21.23 2.81
N GLN A 119 9.14 21.04 1.85
CA GLN A 119 8.87 21.20 0.42
C GLN A 119 8.46 19.89 -0.26
N VAL A 120 8.46 18.77 0.47
CA VAL A 120 8.03 17.47 -0.04
C VAL A 120 6.57 17.23 0.31
N ARG A 121 5.76 16.90 -0.71
CA ARG A 121 4.38 16.46 -0.54
C ARG A 121 4.32 14.94 -0.49
N LEU A 122 4.01 14.37 0.66
CA LEU A 122 3.76 12.94 0.77
C LEU A 122 2.38 12.56 0.24
N LYS A 123 2.36 11.53 -0.61
CA LYS A 123 1.16 10.81 -1.02
C LYS A 123 1.23 9.41 -0.43
N LEU A 124 0.42 9.13 0.59
CA LEU A 124 0.34 7.82 1.21
C LEU A 124 -0.82 7.04 0.60
N VAL A 125 -0.54 5.86 0.07
CA VAL A 125 -1.51 5.00 -0.61
C VAL A 125 -1.61 3.68 0.14
N GLU A 126 -2.79 3.42 0.67
CA GLU A 126 -3.09 2.16 1.35
C GLU A 126 -3.60 1.12 0.35
N GLY A 127 -3.17 -0.12 0.52
CA GLY A 127 -3.65 -1.24 -0.28
C GLY A 127 -3.13 -2.58 0.19
N TYR A 128 -3.68 -3.67 -0.34
CA TYR A 128 -3.12 -5.01 -0.12
C TYR A 128 -1.70 -5.09 -0.71
N SER A 129 -0.83 -5.84 -0.05
CA SER A 129 0.59 -5.95 -0.45
C SER A 129 0.78 -6.31 -1.93
N GLY A 130 -0.12 -7.10 -2.52
CA GLY A 130 -0.08 -7.43 -3.96
C GLY A 130 -0.26 -6.21 -4.85
N PHE A 131 -1.25 -5.38 -4.58
CA PHE A 131 -1.50 -4.13 -5.33
C PHE A 131 -0.39 -3.11 -5.10
N VAL A 132 0.03 -2.91 -3.85
CA VAL A 132 1.13 -1.99 -3.52
C VAL A 132 2.40 -2.39 -4.28
N ARG A 133 2.70 -3.68 -4.35
CA ARG A 133 3.81 -4.24 -5.12
C ARG A 133 3.70 -3.94 -6.62
N GLU A 134 2.53 -4.18 -7.22
CA GLU A 134 2.27 -3.90 -8.63
C GLU A 134 2.41 -2.40 -8.94
N TRP A 135 1.88 -1.53 -8.09
CA TRP A 135 1.99 -0.08 -8.25
C TRP A 135 3.43 0.41 -8.11
N LEU A 136 4.24 -0.22 -7.27
CA LEU A 136 5.66 0.09 -7.17
C LEU A 136 6.42 -0.34 -8.43
N LEU A 137 6.18 -1.56 -8.94
CA LEU A 137 6.79 -2.05 -10.18
C LEU A 137 6.38 -1.22 -11.40
N SER A 138 5.12 -0.79 -11.48
CA SER A 138 4.62 0.08 -12.54
C SER A 138 5.04 1.54 -12.38
N GLY A 139 5.68 1.93 -11.25
CA GLY A 139 6.12 3.29 -10.98
C GLY A 139 5.02 4.28 -10.63
N ARG A 140 3.86 3.79 -10.22
CA ARG A 140 2.81 4.60 -9.59
C ARG A 140 3.17 5.01 -8.17
N LEU A 141 4.08 4.25 -7.54
CA LEU A 141 4.66 4.53 -6.23
C LEU A 141 6.18 4.66 -6.38
N ASP A 142 6.77 5.49 -5.54
CA ASP A 142 8.22 5.70 -5.50
C ASP A 142 8.90 4.77 -4.50
N LEU A 143 8.18 4.42 -3.44
CA LEU A 143 8.67 3.62 -2.30
C LEU A 143 7.49 2.85 -1.72
N ALA A 144 7.74 1.71 -1.10
CA ALA A 144 6.71 0.97 -0.38
C ALA A 144 7.26 0.34 0.91
N LEU A 145 6.37 0.13 1.87
CA LEU A 145 6.55 -0.86 2.93
C LEU A 145 5.71 -2.08 2.56
N LEU A 146 6.29 -3.26 2.63
CA LEU A 146 5.60 -4.52 2.32
C LEU A 146 5.85 -5.55 3.42
N TYR A 147 5.17 -6.68 3.33
CA TYR A 147 5.46 -7.84 4.15
C TYR A 147 6.25 -8.88 3.35
N GLY A 148 7.25 -9.49 4.02
CA GLY A 148 8.07 -10.56 3.44
C GLY A 148 9.32 -10.05 2.72
N ASP A 149 10.44 -10.71 3.00
CA ASP A 149 11.79 -10.34 2.57
C ASP A 149 12.34 -11.22 1.44
N ALA A 150 11.54 -12.15 0.91
CA ALA A 150 11.98 -12.99 -0.20
C ALA A 150 12.43 -12.11 -1.40
N PRO A 151 13.58 -12.43 -2.00
CA PRO A 151 14.10 -11.71 -3.17
C PRO A 151 13.09 -11.72 -4.32
N GLU A 152 13.04 -10.61 -5.05
CA GLU A 152 12.10 -10.45 -6.14
C GLU A 152 12.71 -9.59 -7.25
N PRO A 153 12.65 -10.04 -8.52
CA PRO A 153 13.15 -9.25 -9.64
C PRO A 153 12.49 -7.86 -9.71
N GLY A 154 13.31 -6.83 -9.97
CA GLY A 154 12.83 -5.46 -10.09
C GLY A 154 12.62 -4.72 -8.76
N LEU A 155 12.79 -5.38 -7.61
CA LEU A 155 12.61 -4.79 -6.29
C LEU A 155 13.85 -4.95 -5.41
N ALA A 156 14.28 -3.84 -4.81
CA ALA A 156 15.27 -3.82 -3.74
C ALA A 156 14.55 -3.83 -2.39
N LYS A 157 14.68 -4.92 -1.64
CA LYS A 157 14.00 -5.12 -0.34
C LYS A 157 15.01 -5.04 0.80
N GLN A 158 14.65 -4.30 1.84
CA GLN A 158 15.43 -4.19 3.07
C GLN A 158 14.53 -4.43 4.29
N PRO A 159 14.77 -5.49 5.07
CA PRO A 159 14.05 -5.73 6.32
C PRO A 159 14.26 -4.59 7.30
N LEU A 160 13.18 -4.14 7.95
CA LEU A 160 13.20 -3.07 8.97
C LEU A 160 12.66 -3.53 10.31
N LEU A 161 11.53 -4.24 10.31
CA LEU A 161 10.85 -4.64 11.55
C LEU A 161 10.46 -6.11 11.51
N ASP A 162 10.55 -6.77 12.66
CA ASP A 162 9.97 -8.07 12.95
C ASP A 162 8.70 -7.86 13.82
N ASP A 163 7.54 -7.95 13.18
CA ASP A 163 6.25 -7.61 13.74
C ASP A 163 5.50 -8.88 14.19
N ARG A 164 5.34 -9.05 15.51
CA ARG A 164 4.71 -10.24 16.08
C ARG A 164 3.21 -10.20 15.97
N LEU A 165 2.62 -11.35 15.62
CA LEU A 165 1.19 -11.55 15.63
C LEU A 165 0.74 -12.03 17.01
N VAL A 166 -0.40 -11.52 17.45
CA VAL A 166 -1.07 -11.86 18.71
C VAL A 166 -2.50 -12.29 18.45
N LEU A 167 -3.03 -13.15 19.29
CA LEU A 167 -4.47 -13.39 19.32
C LEU A 167 -5.15 -12.20 19.99
N VAL A 168 -6.18 -11.67 19.35
CA VAL A 168 -6.98 -10.53 19.79
C VAL A 168 -8.38 -11.01 20.12
N THR A 169 -8.87 -10.66 21.30
CA THR A 169 -10.20 -11.05 21.76
C THR A 169 -10.92 -9.89 22.45
N SER A 170 -12.22 -9.99 22.61
CA SER A 170 -13.03 -8.99 23.30
C SER A 170 -12.61 -8.85 24.77
N ALA A 171 -12.65 -7.63 25.30
CA ALA A 171 -12.38 -7.37 26.72
C ALA A 171 -13.48 -7.88 27.64
N VAL A 172 -14.70 -8.09 27.12
CA VAL A 172 -15.82 -8.66 27.92
C VAL A 172 -15.69 -10.18 28.09
N GLN A 173 -14.88 -10.83 27.29
CA GLN A 173 -14.53 -12.24 27.49
C GLN A 173 -13.75 -12.38 28.83
N GLY A 174 -14.24 -13.15 29.75
CA GLY A 174 -13.72 -13.31 31.12
C GLY A 174 -12.19 -13.39 31.25
N ARG A 175 -11.67 -14.11 32.21
CA ARG A 175 -10.21 -14.24 32.42
C ARG A 175 -9.57 -15.01 31.28
N VAL A 176 -8.68 -14.35 30.51
CA VAL A 176 -7.93 -14.95 29.40
C VAL A 176 -6.45 -15.16 29.79
N PRO A 177 -5.76 -16.16 29.23
CA PRO A 177 -4.33 -16.37 29.47
C PRO A 177 -3.50 -15.22 28.85
N ARG A 178 -2.33 -14.96 29.42
CA ARG A 178 -1.40 -13.98 28.84
C ARG A 178 -0.67 -14.50 27.59
N ARG A 179 -0.55 -15.84 27.47
CA ARG A 179 0.17 -16.51 26.40
C ARG A 179 -0.48 -17.85 26.10
N ILE A 180 -0.48 -18.23 24.82
CA ILE A 180 -0.96 -19.54 24.35
C ILE A 180 0.05 -20.15 23.37
N GLY A 181 0.11 -21.48 23.34
CA GLY A 181 0.79 -22.20 22.27
C GLY A 181 -0.05 -22.24 21.00
N LEU A 182 0.61 -22.51 19.87
CA LEU A 182 -0.01 -22.54 18.54
C LEU A 182 -1.20 -23.50 18.47
N ALA A 183 -1.08 -24.70 19.06
CA ALA A 183 -2.16 -25.69 19.09
C ALA A 183 -3.43 -25.21 19.78
N SER A 184 -3.32 -24.25 20.70
CA SER A 184 -4.47 -23.71 21.41
C SER A 184 -5.36 -22.85 20.51
N LEU A 185 -4.88 -22.39 19.36
CA LEU A 185 -5.67 -21.61 18.39
C LEU A 185 -6.90 -22.37 17.90
N ALA A 186 -6.84 -23.69 17.81
CA ALA A 186 -7.99 -24.54 17.43
C ALA A 186 -9.21 -24.41 18.37
N ARG A 187 -9.04 -23.83 19.56
CA ARG A 187 -10.13 -23.67 20.57
C ARG A 187 -10.80 -22.29 20.50
N TRP A 188 -10.33 -21.42 19.62
CA TRP A 188 -10.84 -20.05 19.49
C TRP A 188 -11.64 -19.91 18.22
N PRO A 189 -12.91 -19.48 18.30
CA PRO A 189 -13.64 -19.08 17.09
C PRO A 189 -12.97 -17.86 16.49
N LEU A 190 -12.51 -17.97 15.23
CA LEU A 190 -11.69 -16.96 14.60
C LEU A 190 -12.48 -16.22 13.50
N VAL A 191 -12.31 -14.90 13.49
CA VAL A 191 -12.68 -14.03 12.38
C VAL A 191 -11.39 -13.64 11.67
N LEU A 192 -11.19 -14.11 10.45
CA LEU A 192 -9.96 -13.93 9.69
C LEU A 192 -10.27 -13.37 8.29
N PRO A 193 -9.28 -12.82 7.57
CA PRO A 193 -9.46 -12.53 6.16
C PRO A 193 -9.53 -13.81 5.33
N GLY A 194 -9.99 -13.70 4.08
CA GLY A 194 -10.05 -14.80 3.11
C GLY A 194 -8.68 -15.41 2.81
N ARG A 195 -8.66 -16.61 2.27
CA ARG A 195 -7.43 -17.41 2.05
C ARG A 195 -6.43 -16.76 1.09
N GLU A 196 -6.87 -15.85 0.25
CA GLU A 196 -6.02 -15.12 -0.67
C GLU A 196 -5.23 -13.99 0.02
N HIS A 197 -5.63 -13.61 1.23
CA HIS A 197 -4.98 -12.56 1.99
C HIS A 197 -3.65 -13.05 2.58
N GLY A 198 -2.57 -12.25 2.45
CA GLY A 198 -1.23 -12.62 2.90
C GLY A 198 -1.14 -12.95 4.40
N LEU A 199 -1.91 -12.28 5.26
CA LEU A 199 -1.99 -12.62 6.69
C LEU A 199 -2.57 -14.01 6.91
N ARG A 200 -3.66 -14.35 6.19
CA ARG A 200 -4.31 -15.65 6.33
C ARG A 200 -3.36 -16.77 5.88
N ARG A 201 -2.68 -16.62 4.75
CA ARG A 201 -1.69 -17.59 4.30
C ARG A 201 -0.59 -17.82 5.32
N LEU A 202 -0.04 -16.76 5.91
CA LEU A 202 0.99 -16.87 6.96
C LEU A 202 0.46 -17.65 8.16
N ILE A 203 -0.77 -17.40 8.61
CA ILE A 203 -1.38 -18.11 9.74
C ILE A 203 -1.57 -19.58 9.40
N ASP A 204 -2.13 -19.89 8.23
CA ASP A 204 -2.36 -21.27 7.77
C ASP A 204 -1.01 -22.02 7.61
N GLU A 205 0.02 -21.40 7.03
CA GLU A 205 1.38 -21.95 6.91
C GLU A 205 2.05 -22.20 8.26
N ALA A 206 1.84 -21.33 9.23
CA ALA A 206 2.36 -21.52 10.58
C ALA A 206 1.65 -22.67 11.32
N CYS A 207 0.35 -22.88 11.07
CA CYS A 207 -0.45 -23.91 11.71
C CYS A 207 -0.30 -25.30 11.08
N ALA A 208 -0.06 -25.38 9.78
CA ALA A 208 -0.03 -26.63 9.01
C ALA A 208 0.98 -27.67 9.54
N PRO A 209 2.26 -27.32 9.86
CA PRO A 209 3.24 -28.30 10.36
C PRO A 209 2.86 -28.89 11.72
N ALA A 210 2.06 -28.16 12.54
CA ALA A 210 1.59 -28.62 13.84
C ALA A 210 0.22 -29.34 13.76
N GLY A 211 -0.34 -29.51 12.57
CA GLY A 211 -1.65 -30.14 12.36
C GLY A 211 -2.82 -29.34 12.98
N VAL A 212 -2.66 -28.05 13.23
CA VAL A 212 -3.66 -27.21 13.87
C VAL A 212 -4.73 -26.83 12.86
N GLN A 213 -5.97 -27.27 13.10
CA GLN A 213 -7.13 -26.83 12.33
C GLN A 213 -7.78 -25.64 13.03
N LEU A 214 -7.90 -24.53 12.30
CA LEU A 214 -8.49 -23.30 12.81
C LEU A 214 -10.01 -23.33 12.68
N ASP A 215 -10.72 -22.93 13.73
CA ASP A 215 -12.17 -22.73 13.73
C ASP A 215 -12.48 -21.31 13.20
N VAL A 216 -12.60 -21.17 11.85
CA VAL A 216 -12.89 -19.88 11.20
C VAL A 216 -14.39 -19.73 11.06
N VAL A 217 -14.98 -18.91 11.93
CA VAL A 217 -16.45 -18.67 11.99
C VAL A 217 -16.90 -17.59 11.02
N ALA A 218 -15.99 -16.69 10.56
CA ALA A 218 -16.29 -15.68 9.55
C ALA A 218 -15.03 -15.26 8.80
N GLU A 219 -15.18 -14.92 7.52
CA GLU A 219 -14.14 -14.31 6.70
C GLU A 219 -14.50 -12.85 6.41
N ILE A 220 -13.63 -11.91 6.81
CA ILE A 220 -13.84 -10.47 6.69
C ILE A 220 -12.53 -9.79 6.23
N GLU A 221 -12.58 -9.04 5.13
CA GLU A 221 -11.41 -8.36 4.57
C GLU A 221 -11.09 -7.02 5.25
N SER A 222 -12.10 -6.28 5.68
CA SER A 222 -11.93 -4.97 6.30
C SER A 222 -11.40 -5.08 7.72
N LEU A 223 -10.21 -4.54 7.98
CA LEU A 223 -9.61 -4.50 9.33
C LEU A 223 -10.53 -3.84 10.37
N GLY A 224 -11.22 -2.75 9.99
CA GLY A 224 -12.17 -2.09 10.88
C GLY A 224 -13.36 -2.98 11.24
N SER A 225 -13.90 -3.73 10.26
CA SER A 225 -15.01 -4.66 10.50
C SER A 225 -14.56 -5.87 11.31
N VAL A 226 -13.34 -6.39 11.10
CA VAL A 226 -12.75 -7.45 11.94
C VAL A 226 -12.66 -6.99 13.40
N LYS A 227 -12.10 -5.80 13.65
CA LYS A 227 -11.98 -5.26 15.02
C LYS A 227 -13.35 -5.12 15.69
N ARG A 228 -14.36 -4.59 14.98
CA ARG A 228 -15.72 -4.47 15.49
C ARG A 228 -16.36 -5.84 15.79
N ALA A 229 -16.21 -6.82 14.91
CA ALA A 229 -16.71 -8.17 15.15
C ALA A 229 -16.11 -8.80 16.42
N VAL A 230 -14.80 -8.55 16.65
CA VAL A 230 -14.14 -9.04 17.87
C VAL A 230 -14.61 -8.26 19.11
N GLU A 231 -14.77 -6.95 19.05
CA GLU A 231 -15.33 -6.15 20.14
C GLU A 231 -16.72 -6.65 20.58
N GLU A 232 -17.58 -6.98 19.61
CA GLU A 232 -18.93 -7.51 19.84
C GLU A 232 -18.93 -9.01 20.28
N GLY A 233 -17.76 -9.65 20.38
CA GLY A 233 -17.65 -11.02 20.85
C GLY A 233 -18.04 -12.10 19.86
N ILE A 234 -18.15 -11.79 18.54
CA ILE A 234 -18.47 -12.77 17.49
C ILE A 234 -17.38 -13.85 17.39
N GLY A 235 -16.13 -13.46 17.64
CA GLY A 235 -14.97 -14.35 17.64
C GLY A 235 -13.74 -13.61 18.08
N SER A 236 -12.58 -14.24 17.90
CA SER A 236 -11.26 -13.67 18.10
C SER A 236 -10.56 -13.51 16.75
N THR A 237 -9.47 -12.76 16.68
CA THR A 237 -8.68 -12.64 15.44
C THR A 237 -7.19 -12.69 15.73
N ILE A 238 -6.37 -12.80 14.69
CA ILE A 238 -4.91 -12.77 14.79
C ILE A 238 -4.40 -11.56 14.02
N LEU A 239 -3.80 -10.60 14.71
CA LEU A 239 -3.30 -9.35 14.16
C LEU A 239 -1.95 -8.99 14.78
N ALA A 240 -1.24 -8.04 14.18
CA ALA A 240 -0.12 -7.38 14.83
C ALA A 240 -0.60 -6.54 16.03
N ALA A 241 0.15 -6.54 17.11
CA ALA A 241 -0.25 -5.82 18.33
C ALA A 241 -0.47 -4.32 18.09
N GLY A 242 0.31 -3.69 17.22
CA GLY A 242 0.15 -2.29 16.82
C GLY A 242 -1.19 -1.97 16.17
N ALA A 243 -1.81 -2.95 15.49
CA ALA A 243 -3.09 -2.75 14.80
C ALA A 243 -4.29 -2.55 15.74
N VAL A 244 -4.15 -2.93 17.00
CA VAL A 244 -5.22 -2.88 18.03
C VAL A 244 -4.81 -2.09 19.26
N ALA A 245 -3.72 -1.30 19.18
CA ALA A 245 -3.18 -0.58 20.32
C ALA A 245 -4.19 0.40 20.94
N GLU A 246 -4.95 1.10 20.12
CA GLU A 246 -6.00 2.04 20.58
C GLU A 246 -7.14 1.33 21.27
N GLU A 247 -7.64 0.22 20.72
CA GLU A 247 -8.73 -0.56 21.31
C GLU A 247 -8.32 -1.23 22.62
N VAL A 248 -7.07 -1.68 22.69
CA VAL A 248 -6.51 -2.25 23.94
C VAL A 248 -6.34 -1.18 25.01
N ALA A 249 -5.80 -0.01 24.65
CA ALA A 249 -5.68 1.13 25.56
C ALA A 249 -7.06 1.63 26.06
N ALA A 250 -8.08 1.57 25.21
CA ALA A 250 -9.46 1.91 25.55
C ALA A 250 -10.20 0.79 26.31
N GLY A 251 -9.57 -0.35 26.55
CA GLY A 251 -10.16 -1.48 27.29
C GLY A 251 -11.27 -2.22 26.53
N ARG A 252 -11.37 -2.07 25.19
CA ARG A 252 -12.35 -2.78 24.36
C ARG A 252 -11.86 -4.15 23.88
N LEU A 253 -10.56 -4.25 23.62
CA LEU A 253 -9.91 -5.49 23.19
C LEU A 253 -8.80 -5.92 24.16
N ARG A 254 -8.42 -7.19 24.11
CA ARG A 254 -7.26 -7.76 24.79
C ARG A 254 -6.39 -8.53 23.81
N THR A 255 -5.10 -8.55 24.07
CA THR A 255 -4.12 -9.32 23.30
C THR A 255 -3.57 -10.47 24.12
N ILE A 256 -3.37 -11.59 23.47
CA ILE A 256 -2.79 -12.82 24.00
C ILE A 256 -1.58 -13.18 23.13
N ALA A 257 -0.40 -13.28 23.74
CA ALA A 257 0.79 -13.66 22.98
C ALA A 257 0.69 -15.09 22.45
N ILE A 258 1.04 -15.30 21.19
CA ILE A 258 1.14 -16.61 20.56
C ILE A 258 2.60 -17.08 20.64
N ASP A 259 2.84 -18.21 21.29
CA ASP A 259 4.19 -18.76 21.46
C ASP A 259 4.57 -19.61 20.24
N SER A 260 4.92 -18.90 19.18
CA SER A 260 5.39 -19.50 17.93
C SER A 260 6.30 -18.53 17.17
N PRO A 261 7.52 -18.96 16.77
CA PRO A 261 8.39 -18.14 15.94
C PRO A 261 7.84 -17.88 14.54
N ALA A 262 6.91 -18.70 14.07
CA ALA A 262 6.26 -18.55 12.77
C ALA A 262 5.19 -17.45 12.76
N MET A 263 4.65 -17.06 13.92
CA MET A 263 3.63 -16.01 14.05
C MET A 263 4.27 -14.61 14.06
N ARG A 264 4.98 -14.29 12.97
CA ARG A 264 5.67 -13.01 12.75
C ARG A 264 5.57 -12.58 11.31
N ARG A 265 5.62 -11.27 11.08
CA ARG A 265 5.72 -10.67 9.75
C ARG A 265 6.91 -9.73 9.70
N ARG A 266 7.75 -9.89 8.70
CA ARG A 266 8.79 -8.90 8.42
C ARG A 266 8.22 -7.75 7.64
N VAL A 267 8.31 -6.55 8.17
CA VAL A 267 8.06 -5.32 7.44
C VAL A 267 9.35 -4.94 6.74
N VAL A 268 9.28 -4.81 5.43
CA VAL A 268 10.41 -4.49 4.56
C VAL A 268 10.17 -3.16 3.86
N ARG A 269 11.21 -2.35 3.77
CA ARG A 269 11.28 -1.23 2.86
C ARG A 269 11.57 -1.74 1.46
N VAL A 270 10.87 -1.23 0.47
CA VAL A 270 10.97 -1.70 -0.91
C VAL A 270 11.06 -0.54 -1.88
N LEU A 271 12.03 -0.61 -2.78
CA LEU A 271 12.26 0.34 -3.86
C LEU A 271 12.27 -0.41 -5.19
N GLY A 272 11.74 0.22 -6.24
CA GLY A 272 11.89 -0.28 -7.59
C GLY A 272 13.32 -0.07 -8.09
N THR A 273 13.90 -1.07 -8.79
CA THR A 273 15.27 -0.99 -9.32
C THR A 273 15.34 -0.49 -10.75
N ALA A 274 14.20 -0.39 -11.44
CA ALA A 274 14.13 -0.01 -12.85
C ALA A 274 14.36 1.50 -13.08
N ARG A 275 14.30 2.32 -12.04
CA ARG A 275 14.34 3.78 -12.13
C ARG A 275 15.28 4.37 -11.09
N PRO A 276 16.04 5.44 -11.44
CA PRO A 276 16.80 6.20 -10.45
C PRO A 276 15.84 6.88 -9.45
N GLN A 277 16.25 6.97 -8.21
CA GLN A 277 15.53 7.72 -7.18
C GLN A 277 15.73 9.23 -7.39
N THR A 278 14.67 10.01 -7.16
CA THR A 278 14.81 11.47 -7.01
C THR A 278 15.42 11.81 -5.64
N VAL A 279 15.98 13.01 -5.50
CA VAL A 279 16.52 13.48 -4.21
C VAL A 279 15.43 13.49 -3.14
N ALA A 280 14.21 13.91 -3.49
CA ALA A 280 13.07 13.86 -2.60
C ALA A 280 12.73 12.42 -2.16
N CYS A 281 12.73 11.45 -3.11
CA CYS A 281 12.48 10.06 -2.78
C CYS A 281 13.57 9.50 -1.85
N ALA A 282 14.84 9.79 -2.09
CA ALA A 282 15.94 9.37 -1.23
C ALA A 282 15.86 9.99 0.18
N ALA A 283 15.49 11.26 0.28
CA ALA A 283 15.29 11.93 1.56
C ALA A 283 14.10 11.35 2.35
N VAL A 284 12.98 11.07 1.67
CA VAL A 284 11.81 10.42 2.27
C VAL A 284 12.12 8.99 2.66
N ASP A 285 12.89 8.26 1.87
CA ASP A 285 13.33 6.90 2.18
C ASP A 285 14.14 6.85 3.48
N ALA A 286 15.11 7.74 3.64
CA ALA A 286 15.87 7.88 4.88
C ALA A 286 14.95 8.25 6.08
N LEU A 287 14.02 9.17 5.87
CA LEU A 287 13.05 9.58 6.88
C LEU A 287 12.15 8.41 7.32
N VAL A 288 11.69 7.56 6.39
CA VAL A 288 10.90 6.37 6.71
C VAL A 288 11.68 5.42 7.62
N VAL A 289 12.96 5.17 7.31
CA VAL A 289 13.84 4.32 8.13
C VAL A 289 13.98 4.88 9.54
N ASP A 290 14.23 6.19 9.68
CA ASP A 290 14.39 6.86 10.97
C ASP A 290 13.10 6.78 11.81
N VAL A 291 11.96 7.15 11.22
CA VAL A 291 10.66 7.16 11.89
C VAL A 291 10.30 5.76 12.40
N LEU A 292 10.46 4.73 11.57
CA LEU A 292 10.13 3.35 11.98
C LEU A 292 11.09 2.84 13.07
N ARG A 293 12.37 3.21 13.01
CA ARG A 293 13.34 2.92 14.06
C ARG A 293 12.93 3.55 15.39
N ASP A 294 12.58 4.81 15.38
CA ASP A 294 12.17 5.55 16.57
C ASP A 294 10.86 5.01 17.17
N MET A 295 9.90 4.62 16.31
CA MET A 295 8.66 3.98 16.74
C MET A 295 8.89 2.63 17.41
N ALA A 296 9.81 1.82 16.89
CA ALA A 296 10.17 0.54 17.49
C ALA A 296 10.88 0.74 18.83
N ARG A 297 11.79 1.71 18.95
CA ARG A 297 12.52 2.04 20.19
C ARG A 297 11.62 2.61 21.27
N SER A 298 10.67 3.44 20.92
CA SER A 298 9.71 4.03 21.85
C SER A 298 8.54 3.10 22.20
N SER A 299 8.48 1.90 21.61
CA SER A 299 7.34 0.97 21.70
C SER A 299 6.01 1.54 21.17
N ALA A 300 6.05 2.66 20.44
CA ALA A 300 4.88 3.17 19.69
C ALA A 300 4.43 2.19 18.59
N TRP A 301 5.37 1.40 18.09
CA TRP A 301 5.10 0.19 17.33
C TRP A 301 5.74 -0.99 18.08
N PRO A 302 4.96 -1.90 18.68
CA PRO A 302 5.49 -3.01 19.47
C PRO A 302 6.07 -4.13 18.58
N ALA A 303 7.03 -3.77 17.75
CA ALA A 303 7.80 -4.63 16.85
C ALA A 303 9.29 -4.54 17.20
N THR A 304 10.08 -5.50 16.77
CA THR A 304 11.53 -5.50 16.95
C THR A 304 12.20 -4.87 15.74
N TRP A 305 13.05 -3.86 15.96
CA TRP A 305 13.89 -3.30 14.90
C TRP A 305 14.95 -4.31 14.47
N ILE A 306 15.03 -4.59 13.17
CA ILE A 306 16.01 -5.49 12.54
C ILE A 306 16.73 -4.83 11.36
N GLY A 307 16.41 -3.56 11.11
CA GLY A 307 17.08 -2.75 10.08
C GLY A 307 18.50 -2.33 10.46
N PRO A 308 19.19 -1.64 9.55
CA PRO A 308 20.54 -1.13 9.76
C PRO A 308 20.61 -0.02 10.81
#